data_8d569b0428ec70ecccb66e07ff459c75
#
_entry.id   8d569b0428ec70ecccb66e07ff459c75
#
_cell.length_a   1.000
_cell.length_b   1.000
_cell.length_c   1.000
_cell.angle_alpha   90.00
_cell.angle_beta   90.00
_cell.angle_gamma   90.00
#
_symmetry.space_group_name_H-M   'P 1'
#
loop_
_entity.id
_entity.type
_entity.pdbx_description
1 polymer ?
#
loop_
_entity_poly.entity_id
_entity_poly.type
_entity_poly.pdbx_seq_one_letter_code
_entity_poly.pdbx_strand_id
1 'polypeptide(L)'
;MRPLARCASAVALLASLGAFSGPAHATTAYITNEKGNSISVIDLDKLEVTHTVKTGQRPRGIALSKDDALMFVCLGDDDTIAVIDTKTLKEVGELPSGPDPEQLRVSPDGKLVFVANENDALLTAIDAATRQVVSEFPVGVEPEGVAVSPDGSIVVNTSETTSMAHLIDWRNKKVVANILVPPRPRYAEYNKDGSELWVSSEVGGTVSVIDPVKHVVAHTITFEVPGLARELIQPVGIRFSADGKLAFVAMGPANRVAVIDTATKQVLKYLLVGQRVWQLALTSDGKYLLTTNGVSNDVSVIDVAALKVTKSIPVGSFPWGVAISKQ
;
A
#
# COMPACT_ATOMS: atom_id res chain seq x y z
N MET A 1 -30.56 66.64 49.86
CA MET A 1 -31.18 65.43 49.33
C MET A 1 -30.29 64.88 48.22
N ARG A 2 -29.57 63.84 48.46
CA ARG A 2 -28.71 63.09 47.47
C ARG A 2 -29.39 61.80 47.10
N PRO A 3 -29.47 61.43 45.82
CA PRO A 3 -30.00 60.10 45.43
C PRO A 3 -28.91 59.05 45.49
N LEU A 4 -29.29 57.89 46.01
CA LEU A 4 -28.51 56.67 46.09
C LEU A 4 -28.37 56.02 44.71
N ALA A 5 -27.13 55.76 44.30
CA ALA A 5 -26.82 54.97 43.12
C ALA A 5 -26.89 53.47 43.50
N ARG A 6 -27.70 52.70 42.76
CA ARG A 6 -27.76 51.24 42.83
C ARG A 6 -26.71 50.64 41.89
N CYS A 7 -25.72 49.93 42.43
CA CYS A 7 -24.84 49.08 41.69
C CYS A 7 -25.56 47.78 41.31
N ALA A 8 -25.71 47.53 40.03
CA ALA A 8 -26.14 46.21 39.49
C ALA A 8 -24.90 45.39 39.17
N SER A 9 -24.69 44.30 39.91
CA SER A 9 -23.64 43.32 39.63
C SER A 9 -24.11 42.39 38.54
N ALA A 10 -23.45 42.44 37.39
CA ALA A 10 -23.63 41.48 36.30
C ALA A 10 -22.79 40.23 36.61
N VAL A 11 -23.45 39.09 36.84
CA VAL A 11 -22.83 37.76 36.93
C VAL A 11 -22.63 37.24 35.50
N ALA A 12 -21.39 37.21 35.04
CA ALA A 12 -21.05 36.58 33.77
C ALA A 12 -20.97 35.04 33.95
N LEU A 13 -21.91 34.31 33.34
CA LEU A 13 -21.93 32.86 33.27
C LEU A 13 -20.93 32.45 32.17
N LEU A 14 -19.74 31.95 32.54
CA LEU A 14 -18.81 31.31 31.62
C LEU A 14 -19.35 29.88 31.34
N ALA A 15 -19.95 29.72 30.17
CA ALA A 15 -20.24 28.39 29.60
C ALA A 15 -18.94 27.78 29.11
N SER A 16 -18.41 26.80 29.85
CA SER A 16 -17.32 25.95 29.36
C SER A 16 -17.85 25.04 28.25
N LEU A 17 -17.50 25.35 27.02
CA LEU A 17 -17.64 24.41 25.89
C LEU A 17 -16.65 23.24 26.13
N GLY A 18 -17.14 22.18 26.74
CA GLY A 18 -16.46 20.89 26.74
C GLY A 18 -16.37 20.39 25.29
N ALA A 19 -15.17 20.39 24.71
CA ALA A 19 -14.92 19.70 23.48
C ALA A 19 -15.19 18.21 23.72
N PHE A 20 -16.29 17.69 23.15
CA PHE A 20 -16.49 16.26 23.02
C PHE A 20 -15.44 15.75 22.01
N SER A 21 -14.27 15.35 22.49
CA SER A 21 -13.40 14.45 21.73
C SER A 21 -14.13 13.11 21.68
N GLY A 22 -14.73 12.76 20.55
CA GLY A 22 -15.16 11.40 20.26
C GLY A 22 -13.97 10.45 20.48
N PRO A 23 -14.21 9.16 20.71
CA PRO A 23 -13.12 8.21 20.86
C PRO A 23 -12.24 8.31 19.63
N ALA A 24 -10.95 8.66 19.84
CA ALA A 24 -9.97 8.59 18.78
C ALA A 24 -9.95 7.12 18.31
N HIS A 25 -10.31 6.87 17.06
CA HIS A 25 -10.16 5.55 16.49
C HIS A 25 -8.67 5.23 16.45
N ALA A 26 -8.27 4.12 17.07
CA ALA A 26 -6.89 3.65 17.02
C ALA A 26 -6.51 3.40 15.55
N THR A 27 -5.33 3.87 15.13
CA THR A 27 -4.80 3.56 13.80
C THR A 27 -4.67 2.05 13.66
N THR A 28 -5.31 1.48 12.65
CA THR A 28 -5.42 0.03 12.47
C THR A 28 -4.71 -0.42 11.21
N ALA A 29 -3.91 -1.48 11.31
CA ALA A 29 -3.33 -2.15 10.15
C ALA A 29 -4.04 -3.49 9.90
N TYR A 30 -4.25 -3.78 8.63
CA TYR A 30 -4.86 -5.01 8.13
C TYR A 30 -3.83 -5.75 7.29
N ILE A 31 -3.55 -7.00 7.65
CA ILE A 31 -2.52 -7.83 7.04
C ILE A 31 -3.16 -9.07 6.42
N THR A 32 -3.07 -9.24 5.12
CA THR A 32 -3.50 -10.48 4.47
C THR A 32 -2.51 -11.60 4.73
N ASN A 33 -3.01 -12.74 5.18
CA ASN A 33 -2.22 -13.95 5.45
C ASN A 33 -2.50 -14.96 4.34
N GLU A 34 -1.67 -14.96 3.31
CA GLU A 34 -1.88 -15.69 2.04
C GLU A 34 -2.20 -17.17 2.24
N LYS A 35 -1.37 -17.88 3.01
CA LYS A 35 -1.58 -19.32 3.30
C LYS A 35 -2.48 -19.57 4.50
N GLY A 36 -2.78 -18.51 5.26
CA GLY A 36 -3.67 -18.59 6.41
C GLY A 36 -5.14 -18.35 6.05
N ASN A 37 -5.44 -17.94 4.82
CA ASN A 37 -6.77 -17.57 4.35
C ASN A 37 -7.49 -16.67 5.36
N SER A 38 -6.79 -15.59 5.76
CA SER A 38 -7.26 -14.72 6.83
C SER A 38 -6.63 -13.33 6.74
N ILE A 39 -7.17 -12.39 7.53
CA ILE A 39 -6.60 -11.06 7.74
C ILE A 39 -6.31 -10.92 9.24
N SER A 40 -5.08 -10.54 9.59
CA SER A 40 -4.73 -10.10 10.94
C SER A 40 -4.99 -8.61 11.07
N VAL A 41 -5.73 -8.20 12.11
CA VAL A 41 -6.04 -6.81 12.43
C VAL A 41 -5.17 -6.37 13.59
N ILE A 42 -4.32 -5.37 13.36
CA ILE A 42 -3.35 -4.87 14.33
C ILE A 42 -3.78 -3.48 14.83
N ASP A 43 -3.90 -3.33 16.15
CA ASP A 43 -4.00 -2.03 16.81
C ASP A 43 -2.57 -1.43 16.88
N LEU A 44 -2.34 -0.32 16.17
CA LEU A 44 -1.01 0.29 16.09
C LEU A 44 -0.64 1.14 17.31
N ASP A 45 -1.58 1.48 18.18
CA ASP A 45 -1.28 2.15 19.44
C ASP A 45 -0.73 1.15 20.46
N LYS A 46 -1.26 -0.09 20.44
CA LYS A 46 -0.80 -1.19 21.31
C LYS A 46 0.28 -2.05 20.66
N LEU A 47 0.41 -1.99 19.33
CA LEU A 47 1.29 -2.84 18.52
C LEU A 47 1.02 -4.33 18.76
N GLU A 48 -0.25 -4.73 18.68
CA GLU A 48 -0.69 -6.12 18.87
C GLU A 48 -1.85 -6.50 17.95
N VAL A 49 -1.96 -7.78 17.63
CA VAL A 49 -3.10 -8.32 16.87
C VAL A 49 -4.32 -8.36 17.78
N THR A 50 -5.40 -7.70 17.38
CA THR A 50 -6.67 -7.67 18.12
C THR A 50 -7.69 -8.66 17.57
N HIS A 51 -7.67 -8.92 16.25
CA HIS A 51 -8.60 -9.83 15.59
C HIS A 51 -7.89 -10.60 14.47
N THR A 52 -8.43 -11.77 14.17
CA THR A 52 -8.13 -12.53 12.95
C THR A 52 -9.45 -12.83 12.24
N VAL A 53 -9.57 -12.33 11.01
CA VAL A 53 -10.77 -12.46 10.17
C VAL A 53 -10.51 -13.54 9.12
N LYS A 54 -11.38 -14.53 9.03
CA LYS A 54 -11.32 -15.52 7.94
C LYS A 54 -11.76 -14.89 6.63
N THR A 55 -11.10 -15.25 5.54
CA THR A 55 -11.41 -14.83 4.17
C THR A 55 -11.58 -16.05 3.27
N GLY A 56 -11.86 -15.82 1.99
CA GLY A 56 -11.64 -16.78 0.92
C GLY A 56 -10.15 -17.11 0.75
N GLN A 57 -9.82 -17.80 -0.32
CA GLN A 57 -8.52 -18.44 -0.50
C GLN A 57 -7.48 -17.50 -1.11
N ARG A 58 -6.25 -17.62 -0.66
CA ARG A 58 -5.07 -16.89 -1.11
C ARG A 58 -5.26 -15.37 -1.11
N PRO A 59 -5.58 -14.75 0.07
CA PRO A 59 -5.70 -13.30 0.16
C PRO A 59 -4.33 -12.63 0.00
N ARG A 60 -4.20 -11.74 -1.00
CA ARG A 60 -2.96 -11.01 -1.32
C ARG A 60 -3.14 -9.51 -1.28
N GLY A 61 -3.43 -8.87 -2.42
CA GLY A 61 -3.64 -7.45 -2.53
C GLY A 61 -4.74 -6.94 -1.60
N ILE A 62 -4.48 -5.84 -0.89
CA ILE A 62 -5.44 -5.21 0.03
C ILE A 62 -5.37 -3.70 -0.10
N ALA A 63 -6.53 -3.04 -0.17
CA ALA A 63 -6.63 -1.59 -0.07
C ALA A 63 -7.90 -1.20 0.69
N LEU A 64 -7.86 -0.01 1.29
CA LEU A 64 -9.03 0.58 1.94
C LEU A 64 -9.75 1.52 0.99
N SER A 65 -11.07 1.64 1.16
CA SER A 65 -11.84 2.72 0.54
C SER A 65 -11.33 4.08 1.01
N LYS A 66 -11.69 5.15 0.28
CA LYS A 66 -11.20 6.50 0.58
C LYS A 66 -11.53 6.98 2.00
N ASP A 67 -12.65 6.53 2.54
CA ASP A 67 -13.17 6.83 3.89
C ASP A 67 -12.79 5.77 4.93
N ASP A 68 -11.96 4.80 4.55
CA ASP A 68 -11.54 3.65 5.35
C ASP A 68 -12.69 2.73 5.83
N ALA A 69 -13.92 2.90 5.31
CA ALA A 69 -15.09 2.12 5.74
C ALA A 69 -15.08 0.68 5.19
N LEU A 70 -14.45 0.46 4.05
CA LEU A 70 -14.37 -0.84 3.39
C LEU A 70 -12.92 -1.25 3.13
N MET A 71 -12.67 -2.55 3.22
CA MET A 71 -11.46 -3.20 2.70
C MET A 71 -11.82 -3.95 1.41
N PHE A 72 -10.98 -3.83 0.41
CA PHE A 72 -10.98 -4.63 -0.82
C PHE A 72 -9.80 -5.59 -0.75
N VAL A 73 -10.05 -6.89 -0.90
CA VAL A 73 -9.04 -7.94 -0.74
C VAL A 73 -9.07 -8.87 -1.94
N CYS A 74 -7.99 -8.95 -2.68
CA CYS A 74 -7.82 -9.93 -3.75
C CYS A 74 -7.77 -11.35 -3.18
N LEU A 75 -8.63 -12.24 -3.66
CA LEU A 75 -8.69 -13.66 -3.33
C LEU A 75 -8.27 -14.45 -4.57
N GLY A 76 -6.95 -14.73 -4.68
CA GLY A 76 -6.37 -15.24 -5.93
C GLY A 76 -6.94 -16.58 -6.38
N ASP A 77 -7.16 -17.53 -5.45
CA ASP A 77 -7.68 -18.85 -5.80
C ASP A 77 -9.21 -18.89 -5.94
N ASP A 78 -9.92 -17.81 -5.55
CA ASP A 78 -11.38 -17.66 -5.67
C ASP A 78 -11.77 -16.75 -6.86
N ASP A 79 -10.81 -16.18 -7.60
CA ASP A 79 -11.03 -15.32 -8.76
C ASP A 79 -11.96 -14.12 -8.47
N THR A 80 -11.87 -13.54 -7.26
CA THR A 80 -12.74 -12.46 -6.83
C THR A 80 -12.04 -11.47 -5.89
N ILE A 81 -12.67 -10.34 -5.61
CA ILE A 81 -12.22 -9.36 -4.63
C ILE A 81 -13.27 -9.27 -3.52
N ALA A 82 -12.94 -9.73 -2.32
CA ALA A 82 -13.81 -9.59 -1.16
C ALA A 82 -13.95 -8.12 -0.75
N VAL A 83 -15.16 -7.71 -0.38
CA VAL A 83 -15.47 -6.40 0.21
C VAL A 83 -15.84 -6.61 1.67
N ILE A 84 -15.00 -6.12 2.57
CA ILE A 84 -15.15 -6.31 4.01
C ILE A 84 -15.38 -4.96 4.69
N ASP A 85 -16.41 -4.86 5.52
CA ASP A 85 -16.67 -3.69 6.35
C ASP A 85 -15.64 -3.62 7.49
N THR A 86 -14.91 -2.51 7.59
CA THR A 86 -13.79 -2.37 8.54
C THR A 86 -14.22 -2.29 9.99
N LYS A 87 -15.45 -1.84 10.25
CA LYS A 87 -16.00 -1.71 11.61
C LYS A 87 -16.52 -3.03 12.17
N THR A 88 -17.22 -3.80 11.33
CA THR A 88 -17.82 -5.08 11.74
C THR A 88 -16.90 -6.27 11.45
N LEU A 89 -15.87 -6.08 10.63
CA LEU A 89 -14.97 -7.11 10.13
C LEU A 89 -15.70 -8.26 9.41
N LYS A 90 -16.85 -7.96 8.80
CA LYS A 90 -17.64 -8.92 8.05
C LYS A 90 -17.56 -8.60 6.56
N GLU A 91 -17.54 -9.66 5.77
CA GLU A 91 -17.73 -9.53 4.33
C GLU A 91 -19.16 -9.06 4.03
N VAL A 92 -19.24 -8.03 3.19
CA VAL A 92 -20.50 -7.37 2.78
C VAL A 92 -20.75 -7.49 1.28
N GLY A 93 -19.95 -8.27 0.59
CA GLY A 93 -20.06 -8.63 -0.82
C GLY A 93 -18.72 -8.71 -1.52
N GLU A 94 -18.75 -8.77 -2.83
CA GLU A 94 -17.59 -8.97 -3.69
C GLU A 94 -17.58 -7.94 -4.84
N LEU A 95 -16.40 -7.73 -5.42
CA LEU A 95 -16.23 -7.08 -6.72
C LEU A 95 -15.82 -8.15 -7.73
N PRO A 96 -16.33 -8.06 -8.98
CA PRO A 96 -15.91 -8.97 -10.03
C PRO A 96 -14.43 -8.78 -10.33
N SER A 97 -13.73 -9.87 -10.62
CA SER A 97 -12.34 -9.88 -11.06
C SER A 97 -12.18 -10.85 -12.22
N GLY A 98 -11.11 -10.73 -12.98
CA GLY A 98 -10.60 -11.83 -13.78
C GLY A 98 -9.90 -12.87 -12.91
N PRO A 99 -9.39 -13.96 -13.52
CA PRO A 99 -8.73 -15.01 -12.78
C PRO A 99 -7.42 -14.53 -12.14
N ASP A 100 -7.21 -14.99 -10.92
CA ASP A 100 -6.03 -14.73 -10.11
C ASP A 100 -5.73 -13.23 -9.89
N PRO A 101 -6.61 -12.52 -9.14
CA PRO A 101 -6.36 -11.12 -8.80
C PRO A 101 -5.18 -11.01 -7.81
N GLU A 102 -4.15 -10.23 -8.19
CA GLU A 102 -2.92 -10.09 -7.43
C GLU A 102 -2.89 -8.81 -6.58
N GLN A 103 -2.66 -7.67 -7.19
CA GLN A 103 -2.67 -6.38 -6.53
C GLN A 103 -3.82 -5.49 -7.01
N LEU A 104 -4.26 -4.63 -6.11
CA LEU A 104 -5.27 -3.64 -6.43
C LEU A 104 -4.91 -2.25 -5.88
N ARG A 105 -5.51 -1.22 -6.48
CA ARG A 105 -5.43 0.17 -6.01
C ARG A 105 -6.78 0.86 -6.14
N VAL A 106 -7.12 1.65 -5.14
CA VAL A 106 -8.27 2.55 -5.19
C VAL A 106 -7.83 3.89 -5.81
N SER A 107 -8.63 4.42 -6.72
CA SER A 107 -8.38 5.73 -7.31
C SER A 107 -8.35 6.85 -6.25
N PRO A 108 -7.62 7.97 -6.45
CA PRO A 108 -7.54 9.04 -5.47
C PRO A 108 -8.90 9.67 -5.11
N ASP A 109 -9.87 9.63 -6.02
CA ASP A 109 -11.25 10.08 -5.77
C ASP A 109 -12.11 9.03 -5.03
N GLY A 110 -11.63 7.80 -4.91
CA GLY A 110 -12.29 6.68 -4.24
C GLY A 110 -13.36 5.98 -5.07
N LYS A 111 -13.51 6.32 -6.35
CA LYS A 111 -14.61 5.79 -7.17
C LYS A 111 -14.30 4.47 -7.85
N LEU A 112 -13.04 4.23 -8.16
CA LEU A 112 -12.61 3.05 -8.90
C LEU A 112 -11.65 2.19 -8.08
N VAL A 113 -11.73 0.89 -8.30
CA VAL A 113 -10.74 -0.10 -7.92
C VAL A 113 -10.11 -0.62 -9.20
N PHE A 114 -8.78 -0.55 -9.30
CA PHE A 114 -8.01 -1.15 -10.38
C PHE A 114 -7.33 -2.41 -9.85
N VAL A 115 -7.44 -3.50 -10.58
CA VAL A 115 -6.89 -4.80 -10.19
C VAL A 115 -6.11 -5.44 -11.34
N ALA A 116 -4.96 -6.02 -11.03
CA ALA A 116 -4.17 -6.85 -11.93
C ALA A 116 -4.64 -8.30 -11.83
N ASN A 117 -5.03 -8.90 -12.95
CA ASN A 117 -5.47 -10.31 -13.04
C ASN A 117 -4.38 -11.12 -13.73
N GLU A 118 -3.66 -11.94 -12.97
CA GLU A 118 -2.43 -12.59 -13.41
C GLU A 118 -2.64 -13.51 -14.62
N ASN A 119 -3.73 -14.30 -14.60
CA ASN A 119 -3.93 -15.41 -15.53
C ASN A 119 -4.66 -15.04 -16.83
N ASP A 120 -5.15 -13.80 -17.00
CA ASP A 120 -5.79 -13.36 -18.25
C ASP A 120 -5.09 -12.16 -18.91
N ALA A 121 -3.97 -11.70 -18.35
CA ALA A 121 -3.18 -10.57 -18.86
C ALA A 121 -4.00 -9.26 -18.97
N LEU A 122 -4.87 -9.01 -18.00
CA LEU A 122 -5.74 -7.83 -17.93
C LEU A 122 -5.47 -6.98 -16.68
N LEU A 123 -5.60 -5.67 -16.86
CA LEU A 123 -5.88 -4.73 -15.78
C LEU A 123 -7.36 -4.37 -15.84
N THR A 124 -8.11 -4.66 -14.79
CA THR A 124 -9.55 -4.38 -14.73
C THR A 124 -9.82 -3.14 -13.87
N ALA A 125 -10.68 -2.24 -14.37
CA ALA A 125 -11.20 -1.09 -13.63
C ALA A 125 -12.65 -1.36 -13.23
N ILE A 126 -12.95 -1.23 -11.93
CA ILE A 126 -14.24 -1.56 -11.33
C ILE A 126 -14.78 -0.31 -10.61
N ASP A 127 -16.03 0.02 -10.80
CA ASP A 127 -16.72 1.05 -10.01
C ASP A 127 -16.99 0.51 -8.60
N ALA A 128 -16.42 1.18 -7.61
CA ALA A 128 -16.46 0.71 -6.22
C ALA A 128 -17.87 0.76 -5.60
N ALA A 129 -18.75 1.65 -6.08
CA ALA A 129 -20.11 1.81 -5.56
C ALA A 129 -21.10 0.86 -6.23
N THR A 130 -21.05 0.78 -7.56
CA THR A 130 -21.97 -0.09 -8.33
C THR A 130 -21.49 -1.52 -8.43
N ARG A 131 -20.18 -1.77 -8.15
CA ARG A 131 -19.52 -3.08 -8.25
C ARG A 131 -19.56 -3.65 -9.67
N GLN A 132 -19.48 -2.77 -10.68
CA GLN A 132 -19.50 -3.17 -12.08
C GLN A 132 -18.16 -2.91 -12.72
N VAL A 133 -17.73 -3.79 -13.63
CA VAL A 133 -16.56 -3.56 -14.47
C VAL A 133 -16.82 -2.37 -15.39
N VAL A 134 -15.97 -1.38 -15.34
CA VAL A 134 -16.02 -0.18 -16.18
C VAL A 134 -15.21 -0.34 -17.46
N SER A 135 -14.05 -0.96 -17.33
CA SER A 135 -13.13 -1.22 -18.45
C SER A 135 -12.12 -2.28 -18.09
N GLU A 136 -11.64 -2.94 -19.13
CA GLU A 136 -10.52 -3.86 -19.08
C GLU A 136 -9.45 -3.40 -20.06
N PHE A 137 -8.19 -3.56 -19.69
CA PHE A 137 -7.04 -3.12 -20.47
C PHE A 137 -6.09 -4.29 -20.66
N PRO A 138 -5.90 -4.75 -21.90
CA PRO A 138 -4.86 -5.74 -22.18
C PRO A 138 -3.47 -5.18 -21.83
N VAL A 139 -2.73 -5.96 -21.07
CA VAL A 139 -1.38 -5.66 -20.62
C VAL A 139 -0.43 -6.81 -20.97
N GLY A 140 0.76 -6.87 -20.37
CA GLY A 140 1.67 -8.00 -20.60
C GLY A 140 1.28 -9.25 -19.81
N VAL A 141 2.04 -10.31 -19.98
CA VAL A 141 1.81 -11.60 -19.30
C VAL A 141 2.19 -11.50 -17.83
N GLU A 142 1.38 -12.09 -16.98
CA GLU A 142 1.49 -12.06 -15.50
C GLU A 142 1.48 -10.62 -14.95
N PRO A 143 0.34 -9.89 -15.08
CA PRO A 143 0.19 -8.59 -14.46
C PRO A 143 0.14 -8.72 -12.94
N GLU A 144 0.92 -7.88 -12.23
CA GLU A 144 1.07 -7.95 -10.78
C GLU A 144 0.84 -6.59 -10.11
N GLY A 145 1.79 -5.67 -10.24
CA GLY A 145 1.78 -4.38 -9.57
C GLY A 145 0.78 -3.40 -10.19
N VAL A 146 0.09 -2.65 -9.34
CA VAL A 146 -0.81 -1.56 -9.75
C VAL A 146 -0.44 -0.28 -9.01
N ALA A 147 -0.34 0.83 -9.76
CA ALA A 147 -0.22 2.17 -9.19
C ALA A 147 -1.16 3.14 -9.91
N VAL A 148 -1.56 4.20 -9.22
CA VAL A 148 -2.37 5.28 -9.82
C VAL A 148 -1.63 6.59 -9.61
N SER A 149 -1.54 7.42 -10.66
CA SER A 149 -0.93 8.74 -10.55
C SER A 149 -1.66 9.61 -9.52
N PRO A 150 -0.98 10.54 -8.84
CA PRO A 150 -1.61 11.37 -7.79
C PRO A 150 -2.83 12.16 -8.27
N ASP A 151 -2.87 12.55 -9.54
CA ASP A 151 -4.02 13.22 -10.19
C ASP A 151 -5.12 12.24 -10.65
N GLY A 152 -4.88 10.93 -10.53
CA GLY A 152 -5.79 9.88 -10.92
C GLY A 152 -5.99 9.73 -12.43
N SER A 153 -5.13 10.30 -13.27
CA SER A 153 -5.28 10.25 -14.73
C SER A 153 -4.67 8.98 -15.35
N ILE A 154 -3.57 8.52 -14.80
CA ILE A 154 -2.81 7.36 -15.30
C ILE A 154 -2.84 6.24 -14.28
N VAL A 155 -3.11 5.04 -14.76
CA VAL A 155 -2.92 3.79 -14.02
C VAL A 155 -1.70 3.08 -14.59
N VAL A 156 -0.89 2.53 -13.72
CA VAL A 156 0.27 1.73 -14.08
C VAL A 156 0.02 0.29 -13.70
N ASN A 157 0.36 -0.61 -14.61
CA ASN A 157 0.45 -2.04 -14.31
C ASN A 157 1.85 -2.54 -14.65
N THR A 158 2.39 -3.44 -13.82
CA THR A 158 3.62 -4.17 -14.11
C THR A 158 3.29 -5.58 -14.57
N SER A 159 3.98 -6.09 -15.58
CA SER A 159 3.79 -7.45 -16.10
C SER A 159 5.10 -8.22 -16.00
N GLU A 160 5.11 -9.27 -15.18
CA GLU A 160 6.31 -9.99 -14.76
C GLU A 160 7.06 -10.65 -15.90
N THR A 161 6.38 -11.54 -16.63
CA THR A 161 6.99 -12.31 -17.72
C THR A 161 7.40 -11.44 -18.89
N THR A 162 6.63 -10.40 -19.24
CA THR A 162 6.99 -9.50 -20.32
C THR A 162 7.95 -8.38 -19.92
N SER A 163 8.29 -8.25 -18.62
CA SER A 163 9.22 -7.25 -18.10
C SER A 163 8.83 -5.82 -18.48
N MET A 164 7.57 -5.47 -18.33
CA MET A 164 7.01 -4.18 -18.75
C MET A 164 6.36 -3.44 -17.59
N ALA A 165 6.42 -2.10 -17.65
CA ALA A 165 5.51 -1.21 -16.95
C ALA A 165 4.61 -0.53 -18.00
N HIS A 166 3.31 -0.78 -17.91
CA HIS A 166 2.28 -0.25 -18.81
C HIS A 166 1.68 1.00 -18.18
N LEU A 167 1.73 2.14 -18.87
CA LEU A 167 1.07 3.37 -18.44
C LEU A 167 -0.24 3.50 -19.23
N ILE A 168 -1.36 3.63 -18.54
CA ILE A 168 -2.70 3.53 -19.11
C ILE A 168 -3.49 4.80 -18.77
N ASP A 169 -3.88 5.56 -19.78
CA ASP A 169 -4.93 6.57 -19.65
C ASP A 169 -6.28 5.84 -19.68
N TRP A 170 -6.76 5.53 -18.48
CA TRP A 170 -7.96 4.70 -18.31
C TRP A 170 -9.23 5.41 -18.78
N ARG A 171 -9.29 6.76 -18.74
CA ARG A 171 -10.44 7.54 -19.17
C ARG A 171 -10.60 7.50 -20.70
N ASN A 172 -9.48 7.62 -21.40
CA ASN A 172 -9.44 7.55 -22.87
C ASN A 172 -9.25 6.11 -23.37
N LYS A 173 -9.22 5.13 -22.48
CA LYS A 173 -9.05 3.69 -22.78
C LYS A 173 -7.82 3.41 -23.66
N LYS A 174 -6.70 4.02 -23.31
CA LYS A 174 -5.48 3.96 -24.12
C LYS A 174 -4.26 3.60 -23.29
N VAL A 175 -3.52 2.59 -23.70
CA VAL A 175 -2.13 2.38 -23.25
C VAL A 175 -1.27 3.47 -23.88
N VAL A 176 -0.74 4.37 -23.06
CA VAL A 176 0.04 5.52 -23.52
C VAL A 176 1.52 5.21 -23.62
N ALA A 177 2.01 4.25 -22.84
CA ALA A 177 3.39 3.77 -22.91
C ALA A 177 3.53 2.34 -22.41
N ASN A 178 4.46 1.61 -23.03
CA ASN A 178 4.98 0.32 -22.58
C ASN A 178 6.49 0.50 -22.35
N ILE A 179 6.92 0.49 -21.09
CA ILE A 179 8.30 0.78 -20.71
C ILE A 179 8.97 -0.52 -20.28
N LEU A 180 10.02 -0.91 -21.03
CA LEU A 180 10.82 -2.07 -20.65
C LEU A 180 11.59 -1.78 -19.36
N VAL A 181 11.49 -2.69 -18.40
CA VAL A 181 12.19 -2.66 -17.12
C VAL A 181 12.93 -3.98 -16.91
N PRO A 182 13.85 -4.09 -15.94
CA PRO A 182 14.51 -5.36 -15.64
C PRO A 182 13.53 -6.48 -15.27
N PRO A 183 13.96 -7.76 -15.34
CA PRO A 183 13.07 -8.92 -15.21
C PRO A 183 12.25 -8.97 -13.93
N ARG A 184 11.02 -9.43 -14.06
CA ARG A 184 10.01 -9.65 -13.03
C ARG A 184 9.66 -8.39 -12.25
N PRO A 185 9.07 -7.37 -12.90
CA PRO A 185 8.59 -6.19 -12.19
C PRO A 185 7.36 -6.53 -11.35
N ARG A 186 7.44 -6.22 -10.02
CA ARG A 186 6.46 -6.66 -9.00
C ARG A 186 5.63 -5.53 -8.43
N TYR A 187 6.13 -4.32 -8.42
CA TYR A 187 5.50 -3.22 -7.71
C TYR A 187 5.78 -1.89 -8.40
N ALA A 188 4.81 -1.01 -8.36
CA ALA A 188 4.93 0.34 -8.84
C ALA A 188 4.42 1.34 -7.80
N GLU A 189 5.10 2.45 -7.65
CA GLU A 189 4.72 3.54 -6.74
C GLU A 189 5.14 4.88 -7.32
N TYR A 190 4.21 5.83 -7.37
CA TYR A 190 4.53 7.22 -7.67
C TYR A 190 5.10 7.91 -6.43
N ASN A 191 6.07 8.80 -6.61
CA ASN A 191 6.42 9.75 -5.59
C ASN A 191 5.25 10.74 -5.37
N LYS A 192 5.31 11.52 -4.29
CA LYS A 192 4.18 12.33 -3.81
C LYS A 192 3.65 13.36 -4.84
N ASP A 193 4.52 13.94 -5.62
CA ASP A 193 4.18 14.95 -6.63
C ASP A 193 3.94 14.37 -8.04
N GLY A 194 4.11 13.06 -8.21
CA GLY A 194 3.92 12.36 -9.47
C GLY A 194 5.02 12.56 -10.50
N SER A 195 6.12 13.22 -10.13
CA SER A 195 7.23 13.47 -11.04
C SER A 195 8.08 12.25 -11.34
N GLU A 196 8.02 11.22 -10.50
CA GLU A 196 8.72 9.96 -10.65
C GLU A 196 7.79 8.78 -10.37
N LEU A 197 7.95 7.73 -11.19
CA LEU A 197 7.34 6.42 -10.98
C LEU A 197 8.47 5.41 -10.70
N TRP A 198 8.45 4.78 -9.54
CA TRP A 198 9.42 3.78 -9.17
C TRP A 198 8.83 2.38 -9.38
N VAL A 199 9.58 1.52 -10.06
CA VAL A 199 9.17 0.13 -10.38
C VAL A 199 10.25 -0.82 -9.88
N SER A 200 9.89 -1.73 -8.96
CA SER A 200 10.78 -2.78 -8.48
C SER A 200 10.79 -3.95 -9.45
N SER A 201 11.96 -4.52 -9.70
CA SER A 201 12.17 -5.71 -10.52
C SER A 201 12.82 -6.80 -9.69
N GLU A 202 12.02 -7.80 -9.31
CA GLU A 202 12.40 -8.82 -8.34
C GLU A 202 13.62 -9.63 -8.80
N VAL A 203 13.53 -10.27 -9.95
CA VAL A 203 14.65 -11.06 -10.52
C VAL A 203 15.74 -10.15 -11.06
N GLY A 204 15.38 -8.97 -11.55
CA GLY A 204 16.35 -7.94 -11.98
C GLY A 204 17.21 -7.40 -10.84
N GLY A 205 16.76 -7.53 -9.59
CA GLY A 205 17.48 -7.05 -8.40
C GLY A 205 17.64 -5.53 -8.37
N THR A 206 16.68 -4.77 -8.95
CA THR A 206 16.80 -3.32 -9.14
C THR A 206 15.48 -2.60 -8.90
N VAL A 207 15.54 -1.27 -8.80
CA VAL A 207 14.39 -0.38 -8.92
C VAL A 207 14.62 0.58 -10.07
N SER A 208 13.72 0.60 -11.04
CA SER A 208 13.70 1.57 -12.14
C SER A 208 12.97 2.84 -11.68
N VAL A 209 13.61 3.99 -11.84
CA VAL A 209 13.01 5.32 -11.67
C VAL A 209 12.62 5.83 -13.05
N ILE A 210 11.34 5.91 -13.31
CA ILE A 210 10.77 6.27 -14.60
C ILE A 210 10.32 7.73 -14.56
N ASP A 211 10.66 8.50 -15.58
CA ASP A 211 10.04 9.79 -15.88
C ASP A 211 8.68 9.51 -16.55
N PRO A 212 7.55 9.74 -15.86
CA PRO A 212 6.24 9.36 -16.37
C PRO A 212 5.73 10.27 -17.48
N VAL A 213 6.37 11.42 -17.72
CA VAL A 213 6.03 12.35 -18.80
C VAL A 213 6.79 12.00 -20.08
N LYS A 214 8.09 11.68 -19.94
CA LYS A 214 8.93 11.27 -21.08
C LYS A 214 8.80 9.80 -21.43
N HIS A 215 8.21 9.01 -20.54
CA HIS A 215 8.03 7.55 -20.69
C HIS A 215 9.36 6.79 -20.84
N VAL A 216 10.36 7.16 -20.05
CA VAL A 216 11.68 6.54 -20.08
C VAL A 216 12.18 6.21 -18.68
N VAL A 217 13.00 5.17 -18.55
CA VAL A 217 13.77 4.91 -17.34
C VAL A 217 14.87 5.99 -17.24
N ALA A 218 14.71 6.91 -16.30
CA ALA A 218 15.64 8.01 -16.07
C ALA A 218 16.83 7.59 -15.19
N HIS A 219 16.62 6.62 -14.27
CA HIS A 219 17.65 6.11 -13.38
C HIS A 219 17.33 4.67 -12.99
N THR A 220 18.36 3.87 -12.70
CA THR A 220 18.23 2.52 -12.15
C THR A 220 18.99 2.43 -10.84
N ILE A 221 18.29 2.08 -9.76
CA ILE A 221 18.87 1.86 -8.45
C ILE A 221 19.25 0.39 -8.36
N THR A 222 20.52 0.13 -8.06
CA THR A 222 21.06 -1.20 -7.78
C THR A 222 21.33 -1.36 -6.29
N PHE A 223 21.33 -2.60 -5.83
CA PHE A 223 21.52 -2.92 -4.43
C PHE A 223 22.70 -3.84 -4.24
N GLU A 224 23.47 -3.56 -3.21
CA GLU A 224 24.55 -4.42 -2.77
C GLU A 224 24.46 -4.57 -1.24
N VAL A 225 24.32 -5.79 -0.78
CA VAL A 225 24.24 -6.11 0.65
C VAL A 225 25.45 -6.98 0.99
N PRO A 226 26.42 -6.46 1.77
CA PRO A 226 27.63 -7.21 2.11
C PRO A 226 27.31 -8.59 2.70
N GLY A 227 27.92 -9.64 2.15
CA GLY A 227 27.75 -11.01 2.60
C GLY A 227 26.50 -11.73 2.08
N LEU A 228 25.67 -11.11 1.23
CA LEU A 228 24.56 -11.76 0.56
C LEU A 228 24.84 -11.99 -0.93
N ALA A 229 24.41 -13.14 -1.43
CA ALA A 229 24.41 -13.42 -2.86
C ALA A 229 23.38 -12.51 -3.57
N ARG A 230 23.70 -12.08 -4.79
CA ARG A 230 22.87 -11.14 -5.56
C ARG A 230 21.47 -11.67 -5.81
N GLU A 231 21.31 -12.96 -5.98
CA GLU A 231 20.05 -13.65 -6.24
C GLU A 231 19.06 -13.58 -5.06
N LEU A 232 19.57 -13.27 -3.85
CA LEU A 232 18.74 -13.05 -2.66
C LEU A 232 18.20 -11.61 -2.56
N ILE A 233 18.73 -10.70 -3.39
CA ILE A 233 18.34 -9.29 -3.39
C ILE A 233 17.21 -9.13 -4.39
N GLN A 234 15.98 -9.24 -3.91
CA GLN A 234 14.76 -9.29 -4.73
C GLN A 234 13.81 -8.16 -4.30
N PRO A 235 13.93 -6.95 -4.90
CA PRO A 235 13.07 -5.81 -4.56
C PRO A 235 11.60 -6.08 -4.89
N VAL A 236 10.69 -5.76 -3.94
CA VAL A 236 9.25 -5.92 -4.09
C VAL A 236 8.54 -4.62 -3.71
N GLY A 237 7.92 -4.53 -2.53
CA GLY A 237 7.16 -3.36 -2.09
C GLY A 237 8.01 -2.09 -1.99
N ILE A 238 7.44 -0.96 -2.38
CA ILE A 238 8.06 0.38 -2.30
C ILE A 238 7.12 1.30 -1.53
N ARG A 239 7.67 2.16 -0.66
CA ARG A 239 6.95 3.27 -0.02
C ARG A 239 7.85 4.48 0.12
N PHE A 240 7.27 5.66 -0.09
CA PHE A 240 7.94 6.93 0.20
C PHE A 240 7.62 7.40 1.62
N SER A 241 8.57 8.09 2.27
CA SER A 241 8.28 8.78 3.53
C SER A 241 7.26 9.91 3.31
N ALA A 242 6.59 10.34 4.37
CA ALA A 242 5.54 11.38 4.29
C ALA A 242 6.06 12.72 3.73
N ASP A 243 7.34 13.05 3.99
CA ASP A 243 8.01 14.24 3.45
C ASP A 243 8.65 14.02 2.05
N GLY A 244 8.60 12.79 1.53
CA GLY A 244 9.12 12.41 0.23
C GLY A 244 10.66 12.34 0.13
N LYS A 245 11.40 12.51 1.24
CA LYS A 245 12.87 12.50 1.22
C LYS A 245 13.48 11.11 1.20
N LEU A 246 12.77 10.14 1.74
CA LEU A 246 13.21 8.76 1.78
C LEU A 246 12.26 7.87 0.98
N ALA A 247 12.81 6.83 0.40
CA ALA A 247 12.07 5.70 -0.10
C ALA A 247 12.51 4.43 0.63
N PHE A 248 11.57 3.54 0.87
CA PHE A 248 11.77 2.25 1.49
C PHE A 248 11.45 1.15 0.48
N VAL A 249 12.34 0.18 0.34
CA VAL A 249 12.16 -0.94 -0.59
C VAL A 249 12.32 -2.25 0.16
N ALA A 250 11.30 -3.10 0.09
CA ALA A 250 11.36 -4.47 0.60
C ALA A 250 12.28 -5.31 -0.29
N MET A 251 13.23 -6.03 0.30
CA MET A 251 14.29 -6.72 -0.43
C MET A 251 14.09 -8.25 -0.48
N GLY A 252 12.85 -8.73 -0.35
CA GLY A 252 12.50 -10.15 -0.46
C GLY A 252 13.34 -11.08 0.43
N PRO A 253 13.99 -12.12 -0.14
CA PRO A 253 14.79 -13.09 0.60
C PRO A 253 16.00 -12.51 1.31
N ALA A 254 16.42 -11.28 0.97
CA ALA A 254 17.48 -10.59 1.72
C ALA A 254 17.04 -10.23 3.15
N ASN A 255 15.73 -10.34 3.49
CA ASN A 255 15.18 -10.09 4.81
C ASN A 255 15.49 -8.68 5.33
N ARG A 256 15.46 -7.70 4.43
CA ARG A 256 15.81 -6.30 4.71
C ARG A 256 14.85 -5.33 4.04
N VAL A 257 14.81 -4.14 4.58
CA VAL A 257 14.28 -2.96 3.91
C VAL A 257 15.44 -2.03 3.58
N ALA A 258 15.60 -1.70 2.31
CA ALA A 258 16.55 -0.67 1.88
C ALA A 258 15.94 0.71 2.14
N VAL A 259 16.72 1.61 2.72
CA VAL A 259 16.38 3.03 2.92
C VAL A 259 17.17 3.83 1.88
N ILE A 260 16.48 4.58 1.05
CA ILE A 260 17.06 5.28 -0.10
C ILE A 260 16.77 6.78 0.04
N ASP A 261 17.79 7.59 -0.18
CA ASP A 261 17.61 9.03 -0.38
C ASP A 261 17.02 9.30 -1.75
N THR A 262 15.84 9.94 -1.78
CA THR A 262 15.09 10.14 -3.02
C THR A 262 15.71 11.14 -3.98
N ALA A 263 16.51 12.10 -3.48
CA ALA A 263 17.17 13.09 -4.31
C ALA A 263 18.41 12.52 -5.01
N THR A 264 19.22 11.76 -4.27
CA THR A 264 20.48 11.19 -4.77
C THR A 264 20.32 9.79 -5.36
N LYS A 265 19.22 9.09 -5.08
CA LYS A 265 18.93 7.69 -5.42
C LYS A 265 19.89 6.70 -4.76
N GLN A 266 20.61 7.12 -3.72
CA GLN A 266 21.58 6.29 -3.03
C GLN A 266 20.96 5.53 -1.85
N VAL A 267 21.38 4.29 -1.67
CA VAL A 267 21.00 3.49 -0.51
C VAL A 267 21.79 3.99 0.70
N LEU A 268 21.05 4.47 1.70
CA LEU A 268 21.64 4.98 2.95
C LEU A 268 21.85 3.87 3.98
N LYS A 269 20.96 2.88 4.00
CA LYS A 269 20.95 1.85 5.05
C LYS A 269 20.10 0.65 4.63
N TYR A 270 20.42 -0.51 5.21
CA TYR A 270 19.58 -1.70 5.18
C TYR A 270 19.09 -2.01 6.60
N LEU A 271 17.79 -2.16 6.77
CA LEU A 271 17.17 -2.53 8.05
C LEU A 271 16.84 -4.02 8.02
N LEU A 272 17.38 -4.80 8.95
CA LEU A 272 17.06 -6.21 9.08
C LEU A 272 15.63 -6.35 9.64
N VAL A 273 14.79 -7.12 8.94
CA VAL A 273 13.40 -7.42 9.28
C VAL A 273 13.18 -8.94 9.34
N GLY A 274 11.93 -9.40 9.41
CA GLY A 274 11.62 -10.82 9.34
C GLY A 274 11.93 -11.45 7.98
N GLN A 275 11.68 -12.75 7.84
CA GLN A 275 12.09 -13.53 6.66
C GLN A 275 11.11 -13.38 5.51
N ARG A 276 11.64 -13.16 4.30
CA ARG A 276 10.93 -12.96 3.04
C ARG A 276 9.96 -11.79 3.13
N VAL A 277 10.53 -10.58 3.15
CA VAL A 277 9.73 -9.34 3.19
C VAL A 277 9.06 -9.09 1.83
N TRP A 278 7.73 -8.81 1.86
CA TRP A 278 6.92 -8.59 0.66
C TRP A 278 6.52 -7.11 0.51
N GLN A 279 5.58 -6.67 1.32
CA GLN A 279 4.96 -5.37 1.17
C GLN A 279 5.27 -4.44 2.35
N LEU A 280 5.07 -3.16 2.10
CA LEU A 280 5.31 -2.08 3.04
C LEU A 280 4.07 -1.19 3.13
N ALA A 281 3.80 -0.66 4.33
CA ALA A 281 2.82 0.41 4.50
C ALA A 281 3.32 1.42 5.54
N LEU A 282 3.10 2.71 5.25
CA LEU A 282 3.45 3.81 6.14
C LEU A 282 2.20 4.29 6.87
N THR A 283 2.30 4.55 8.18
CA THR A 283 1.22 5.21 8.93
C THR A 283 0.97 6.63 8.39
N SER A 284 -0.26 7.12 8.50
CA SER A 284 -0.65 8.43 7.98
C SER A 284 0.16 9.60 8.58
N ASP A 285 0.58 9.46 9.83
CA ASP A 285 1.48 10.40 10.54
C ASP A 285 2.96 10.28 10.13
N GLY A 286 3.29 9.25 9.30
CA GLY A 286 4.65 8.97 8.85
C GLY A 286 5.59 8.41 9.92
N LYS A 287 5.09 8.05 11.09
CA LYS A 287 5.91 7.62 12.23
C LYS A 287 6.42 6.18 12.09
N TYR A 288 5.55 5.28 11.65
CA TYR A 288 5.88 3.87 11.52
C TYR A 288 5.75 3.39 10.08
N LEU A 289 6.69 2.54 9.69
CA LEU A 289 6.61 1.72 8.48
C LEU A 289 6.45 0.27 8.91
N LEU A 290 5.43 -0.40 8.39
CA LEU A 290 5.17 -1.82 8.61
C LEU A 290 5.67 -2.63 7.42
N THR A 291 6.20 -3.84 7.70
CA THR A 291 6.61 -4.81 6.67
C THR A 291 5.88 -6.12 6.86
N THR A 292 5.47 -6.78 5.80
CA THR A 292 4.96 -8.15 5.86
C THR A 292 6.09 -9.13 5.57
N ASN A 293 6.34 -10.08 6.48
CA ASN A 293 7.45 -11.01 6.42
C ASN A 293 6.90 -12.45 6.26
N GLY A 294 6.74 -12.89 5.00
CA GLY A 294 5.95 -14.08 4.64
C GLY A 294 6.44 -15.38 5.27
N VAL A 295 7.74 -15.60 5.37
CA VAL A 295 8.29 -16.86 5.89
C VAL A 295 8.34 -16.88 7.42
N SER A 296 8.61 -15.77 8.07
CA SER A 296 8.64 -15.69 9.54
C SER A 296 7.27 -15.48 10.18
N ASN A 297 6.21 -15.24 9.39
CA ASN A 297 4.84 -15.04 9.86
C ASN A 297 4.71 -13.87 10.84
N ASP A 298 5.35 -12.76 10.54
CA ASP A 298 5.34 -11.57 11.37
C ASP A 298 5.29 -10.28 10.55
N VAL A 299 5.00 -9.19 11.24
CA VAL A 299 5.10 -7.81 10.76
C VAL A 299 6.19 -7.13 11.56
N SER A 300 7.20 -6.56 10.88
CA SER A 300 8.16 -5.69 11.56
C SER A 300 7.66 -4.25 11.58
N VAL A 301 7.78 -3.59 12.73
CA VAL A 301 7.47 -2.17 12.92
C VAL A 301 8.78 -1.40 12.92
N ILE A 302 8.93 -0.50 11.98
CA ILE A 302 10.10 0.37 11.81
C ILE A 302 9.72 1.78 12.26
N ASP A 303 10.46 2.35 13.21
CA ASP A 303 10.44 3.78 13.51
C ASP A 303 11.16 4.52 12.37
N VAL A 304 10.41 5.35 11.66
CA VAL A 304 10.92 6.04 10.46
C VAL A 304 11.93 7.11 10.81
N ALA A 305 11.74 7.82 11.90
CA ALA A 305 12.68 8.88 12.32
C ALA A 305 14.03 8.31 12.81
N ALA A 306 13.96 7.19 13.53
CA ALA A 306 15.16 6.51 14.04
C ALA A 306 15.80 5.57 13.03
N LEU A 307 15.11 5.23 11.92
CA LEU A 307 15.49 4.20 10.96
C LEU A 307 15.86 2.89 11.65
N LYS A 308 14.96 2.40 12.50
CA LYS A 308 15.19 1.23 13.35
C LYS A 308 13.93 0.37 13.48
N VAL A 309 14.11 -0.94 13.41
CA VAL A 309 13.06 -1.91 13.76
C VAL A 309 12.87 -1.86 15.28
N THR A 310 11.65 -1.61 15.72
CA THR A 310 11.31 -1.47 17.15
C THR A 310 10.54 -2.65 17.69
N LYS A 311 9.81 -3.37 16.83
CA LYS A 311 8.97 -4.51 17.22
C LYS A 311 8.78 -5.47 16.06
N SER A 312 8.60 -6.74 16.37
CA SER A 312 8.02 -7.77 15.51
C SER A 312 6.69 -8.22 16.12
N ILE A 313 5.64 -8.28 15.31
CA ILE A 313 4.28 -8.65 15.71
C ILE A 313 3.95 -9.95 14.99
N PRO A 314 3.79 -11.08 15.69
CA PRO A 314 3.34 -12.33 15.07
C PRO A 314 1.93 -12.16 14.47
N VAL A 315 1.72 -12.69 13.26
CA VAL A 315 0.45 -12.65 12.51
C VAL A 315 0.12 -14.05 11.96
N GLY A 316 -0.85 -14.13 11.05
CA GLY A 316 -1.20 -15.41 10.42
C GLY A 316 -0.12 -15.92 9.45
N SER A 317 -0.41 -17.06 8.79
CA SER A 317 0.54 -17.76 7.93
C SER A 317 0.78 -17.03 6.61
N PHE A 318 2.02 -16.75 6.28
CA PHE A 318 2.48 -16.09 5.05
C PHE A 318 1.85 -14.70 4.86
N PRO A 319 2.13 -13.72 5.75
CA PRO A 319 1.64 -12.36 5.54
C PRO A 319 2.20 -11.77 4.24
N TRP A 320 1.28 -11.21 3.41
CA TRP A 320 1.63 -10.69 2.10
C TRP A 320 1.30 -9.21 1.95
N GLY A 321 0.03 -8.83 1.94
CA GLY A 321 -0.43 -7.46 1.77
C GLY A 321 -0.59 -6.72 3.11
N VAL A 322 -0.53 -5.40 3.05
CA VAL A 322 -0.76 -4.53 4.21
C VAL A 322 -1.46 -3.25 3.82
N ALA A 323 -2.53 -2.91 4.54
CA ALA A 323 -3.21 -1.62 4.46
C ALA A 323 -3.35 -1.01 5.86
N ILE A 324 -3.28 0.31 5.98
CA ILE A 324 -3.37 1.02 7.26
C ILE A 324 -4.46 2.08 7.14
N SER A 325 -5.39 2.13 8.12
CA SER A 325 -6.41 3.18 8.18
C SER A 325 -5.78 4.54 8.42
N LYS A 326 -6.43 5.60 7.92
CA LYS A 326 -5.96 6.98 8.09
C LYS A 326 -6.30 7.56 9.47
N GLN A 327 -7.18 6.95 10.21
CA GLN A 327 -7.84 7.23 11.50
C GLN A 327 -9.33 7.39 11.35
#